data_1c76171bf9e2ff38059b69d7db4aa2b3
#
_entry.id   1c76171bf9e2ff38059b69d7db4aa2b3
#
_cell.length_a   1.000
_cell.length_b   1.000
_cell.length_c   1.000
_cell.angle_alpha   90.00
_cell.angle_beta   90.00
_cell.angle_gamma   90.00
#
_symmetry.space_group_name_H-M   'P 1'
#
loop_
_entity.id
_entity.type
_entity.pdbx_description
1 polymer ?
#
loop_
_entity_poly.entity_id
_entity_poly.type
_entity_poly.pdbx_seq_one_letter_code
_entity_poly.pdbx_strand_id
1 'polypeptide(L)'
;MSWVIVTGANGGIGTATVHELIKNNYSVYAADLANKPHESFAAYGDAIFRYCSVNVSDEESVRALALAAAEVGEPIQGAVLAAGIVHSKPLLDTSFEDWKRLHAVNADGVFLCLREFARAMIEQVQTSPENTRSLVTVASNAARVPRAEFGAY
;
A
#
# COMPACT_ATOMS: atom_id res chain seq x y z
N MET A 1 19.07 8.38 0.22
CA MET A 1 18.13 7.65 -0.68
C MET A 1 16.73 7.99 -0.25
N SER A 2 15.79 8.09 -1.19
CA SER A 2 14.40 8.39 -0.83
C SER A 2 13.61 7.11 -0.63
N TRP A 3 12.72 7.09 0.35
CA TRP A 3 11.88 5.95 0.68
C TRP A 3 10.52 6.02 -0.03
N VAL A 4 10.03 4.87 -0.45
CA VAL A 4 8.69 4.68 -1.02
C VAL A 4 7.96 3.61 -0.20
N ILE A 5 6.75 3.93 0.26
CA ILE A 5 5.90 2.97 0.96
C ILE A 5 5.13 2.14 -0.09
N VAL A 6 5.07 0.82 0.07
CA VAL A 6 4.28 -0.06 -0.80
C VAL A 6 3.37 -0.92 0.06
N THR A 7 2.05 -0.73 -0.03
CA THR A 7 1.07 -1.61 0.63
C THR A 7 0.66 -2.75 -0.29
N GLY A 8 0.28 -3.90 0.27
CA GLY A 8 0.03 -5.12 -0.53
C GLY A 8 1.31 -5.66 -1.18
N ALA A 9 2.45 -5.46 -0.51
CA ALA A 9 3.79 -5.73 -1.06
C ALA A 9 4.03 -7.21 -1.42
N ASN A 10 3.35 -8.14 -0.77
CA ASN A 10 3.47 -9.58 -1.05
C ASN A 10 2.57 -10.04 -2.22
N GLY A 11 1.65 -9.21 -2.70
CA GLY A 11 0.85 -9.48 -3.88
C GLY A 11 1.65 -9.34 -5.18
N GLY A 12 1.12 -9.88 -6.29
CA GLY A 12 1.86 -9.85 -7.57
C GLY A 12 2.25 -8.46 -8.04
N ILE A 13 1.34 -7.47 -7.97
CA ILE A 13 1.64 -6.07 -8.33
C ILE A 13 2.60 -5.45 -7.31
N GLY A 14 2.36 -5.66 -6.01
CA GLY A 14 3.20 -5.11 -4.94
C GLY A 14 4.64 -5.62 -5.02
N THR A 15 4.83 -6.94 -5.18
CA THR A 15 6.15 -7.56 -5.32
C THR A 15 6.92 -7.00 -6.52
N ALA A 16 6.28 -6.93 -7.69
CA ALA A 16 6.88 -6.35 -8.89
C ALA A 16 7.26 -4.87 -8.68
N THR A 17 6.39 -4.11 -8.00
CA THR A 17 6.64 -2.71 -7.67
C THR A 17 7.84 -2.54 -6.75
N VAL A 18 7.96 -3.35 -5.70
CA VAL A 18 9.12 -3.33 -4.78
C VAL A 18 10.42 -3.57 -5.54
N HIS A 19 10.48 -4.62 -6.37
CA HIS A 19 11.66 -4.91 -7.17
C HIS A 19 12.04 -3.77 -8.12
N GLU A 20 11.06 -3.18 -8.81
CA GLU A 20 11.33 -2.11 -9.77
C GLU A 20 11.76 -0.81 -9.06
N LEU A 21 11.21 -0.50 -7.90
CA LEU A 21 11.65 0.64 -7.09
C LEU A 21 13.11 0.49 -6.64
N ILE A 22 13.48 -0.66 -6.09
CA ILE A 22 14.85 -0.91 -5.62
C ILE A 22 15.84 -0.88 -6.79
N LYS A 23 15.49 -1.46 -7.93
CA LYS A 23 16.30 -1.40 -9.16
C LYS A 23 16.54 0.04 -9.64
N ASN A 24 15.59 0.94 -9.37
CA ASN A 24 15.70 2.37 -9.70
C ASN A 24 16.25 3.22 -8.54
N ASN A 25 17.00 2.61 -7.61
CA ASN A 25 17.68 3.27 -6.49
C ASN A 25 16.77 3.95 -5.46
N TYR A 26 15.52 3.50 -5.32
CA TYR A 26 14.68 3.85 -4.18
C TYR A 26 14.87 2.83 -3.05
N SER A 27 14.74 3.30 -1.83
CA SER A 27 14.53 2.42 -0.68
C SER A 27 13.04 2.16 -0.48
N VAL A 28 12.66 0.97 -0.02
CA VAL A 28 11.26 0.59 0.08
C VAL A 28 10.87 0.21 1.50
N TYR A 29 9.79 0.81 1.99
CA TYR A 29 9.07 0.36 3.15
C TYR A 29 7.87 -0.48 2.71
N ALA A 30 8.05 -1.78 2.68
CA ALA A 30 7.03 -2.75 2.25
C ALA A 30 6.08 -3.07 3.40
N ALA A 31 4.79 -3.18 3.10
CA ALA A 31 3.76 -3.50 4.07
C ALA A 31 2.70 -4.43 3.46
N ASP A 32 2.29 -5.43 4.22
CA ASP A 32 1.28 -6.40 3.81
C ASP A 32 0.55 -6.95 5.04
N LEU A 33 -0.60 -7.59 4.87
CA LEU A 33 -1.31 -8.27 5.96
C LEU A 33 -0.52 -9.47 6.51
N ALA A 34 0.31 -10.10 5.69
CA ALA A 34 1.16 -11.22 6.10
C ALA A 34 2.20 -10.80 7.14
N ASN A 35 2.54 -11.72 8.06
CA ASN A 35 3.53 -11.44 9.10
C ASN A 35 4.99 -11.50 8.62
N LYS A 36 5.24 -11.95 7.39
CA LYS A 36 6.57 -12.08 6.81
C LYS A 36 6.60 -11.54 5.39
N PRO A 37 7.72 -10.95 4.97
CA PRO A 37 7.90 -10.50 3.60
C PRO A 37 7.92 -11.69 2.63
N HIS A 38 7.59 -11.42 1.37
CA HIS A 38 7.72 -12.38 0.28
C HIS A 38 9.19 -12.85 0.18
N GLU A 39 9.40 -14.15 -0.08
CA GLU A 39 10.73 -14.76 -0.11
C GLU A 39 11.72 -14.10 -1.09
N SER A 40 11.20 -13.56 -2.21
CA SER A 40 12.01 -12.85 -3.20
C SER A 40 12.69 -11.59 -2.67
N PHE A 41 12.29 -11.09 -1.50
CA PHE A 41 12.93 -9.93 -0.86
C PHE A 41 14.12 -10.28 0.02
N ALA A 42 14.40 -11.57 0.22
CA ALA A 42 15.45 -12.05 1.13
C ALA A 42 16.87 -11.55 0.80
N ALA A 43 17.10 -11.12 -0.45
CA ALA A 43 18.39 -10.56 -0.87
C ALA A 43 18.58 -9.09 -0.49
N TYR A 44 17.53 -8.39 -0.03
CA TYR A 44 17.60 -6.97 0.28
C TYR A 44 17.98 -6.76 1.75
N GLY A 45 18.96 -5.88 1.96
CA GLY A 45 19.40 -5.50 3.30
C GLY A 45 18.57 -4.35 3.87
N ASP A 46 18.58 -4.21 5.19
CA ASP A 46 17.80 -3.23 5.95
C ASP A 46 18.08 -1.76 5.58
N ALA A 47 19.18 -1.48 4.91
CA ALA A 47 19.51 -0.14 4.45
C ALA A 47 18.63 0.36 3.31
N ILE A 48 18.04 -0.57 2.51
CA ILE A 48 17.23 -0.25 1.34
C ILE A 48 15.83 -0.88 1.38
N PHE A 49 15.57 -1.79 2.31
CA PHE A 49 14.31 -2.51 2.42
C PHE A 49 13.88 -2.69 3.88
N ARG A 50 12.66 -2.31 4.19
CA ARG A 50 12.00 -2.55 5.46
C ARG A 50 10.67 -3.23 5.22
N TYR A 51 10.22 -4.01 6.18
CA TYR A 51 8.93 -4.70 6.10
C TYR A 51 8.17 -4.62 7.43
N CYS A 52 6.86 -4.42 7.36
CA CYS A 52 5.98 -4.62 8.50
C CYS A 52 4.65 -5.27 8.10
N SER A 53 4.04 -5.94 9.06
CA SER A 53 2.66 -6.40 8.92
C SER A 53 1.71 -5.22 9.12
N VAL A 54 0.75 -5.04 8.21
CA VAL A 54 -0.27 -3.99 8.27
C VAL A 54 -1.62 -4.51 7.82
N ASN A 55 -2.67 -4.18 8.56
CA ASN A 55 -4.04 -4.29 8.09
C ASN A 55 -4.51 -2.91 7.61
N VAL A 56 -4.63 -2.73 6.28
CA VAL A 56 -5.02 -1.42 5.71
C VAL A 56 -6.45 -1.01 6.06
N SER A 57 -7.33 -1.93 6.48
CA SER A 57 -8.69 -1.63 6.94
C SER A 57 -8.76 -1.21 8.42
N ASP A 58 -7.62 -1.13 9.10
CA ASP A 58 -7.49 -0.69 10.49
C ASP A 58 -6.72 0.62 10.56
N GLU A 59 -7.36 1.66 11.06
CA GLU A 59 -6.82 3.02 11.12
C GLU A 59 -5.53 3.10 11.95
N GLU A 60 -5.48 2.46 13.10
CA GLU A 60 -4.31 2.48 13.97
C GLU A 60 -3.15 1.71 13.35
N SER A 61 -3.41 0.61 12.65
CA SER A 61 -2.41 -0.15 11.90
C SER A 61 -1.76 0.69 10.78
N VAL A 62 -2.57 1.43 10.00
CA VAL A 62 -2.08 2.32 8.95
C VAL A 62 -1.30 3.50 9.53
N ARG A 63 -1.79 4.09 10.62
CA ARG A 63 -1.10 5.18 11.32
C ARG A 63 0.25 4.74 11.85
N ALA A 64 0.33 3.57 12.48
CA ALA A 64 1.59 3.01 12.96
C ALA A 64 2.60 2.79 11.82
N LEU A 65 2.15 2.30 10.65
CA LEU A 65 2.99 2.20 9.44
C LEU A 65 3.53 3.56 9.00
N ALA A 66 2.67 4.59 8.94
CA ALA A 66 3.08 5.93 8.51
C ALA A 66 4.15 6.53 9.44
N LEU A 67 3.98 6.37 10.76
CA LEU A 67 4.94 6.82 11.76
C LEU A 67 6.26 6.06 11.64
N ALA A 68 6.22 4.73 11.57
CA ALA A 68 7.42 3.91 11.43
C ALA A 68 8.20 4.21 10.13
N ALA A 69 7.50 4.49 9.04
CA ALA A 69 8.13 4.90 7.80
C ALA A 69 8.78 6.30 7.91
N ALA A 70 8.18 7.23 8.66
CA ALA A 70 8.76 8.56 8.91
C ALA A 70 10.00 8.51 9.80
N GLU A 71 10.10 7.54 10.72
CA GLU A 71 11.23 7.36 11.64
C GLU A 71 12.50 6.79 10.97
N VAL A 72 12.44 6.38 9.71
CA VAL A 72 13.64 5.88 8.97
C VAL A 72 14.71 6.97 8.81
N GLY A 73 14.34 8.23 9.04
CA GLY A 73 15.26 9.38 9.02
C GLY A 73 15.53 9.97 7.65
N GLU A 74 14.98 9.38 6.60
CA GLU A 74 15.08 9.84 5.20
C GLU A 74 13.69 10.24 4.67
N PRO A 75 13.61 11.17 3.70
CA PRO A 75 12.32 11.60 3.19
C PRO A 75 11.51 10.49 2.53
N ILE A 76 10.22 10.40 2.86
CA ILE A 76 9.25 9.61 2.10
C ILE A 76 8.92 10.38 0.84
N GLN A 77 9.34 9.87 -0.31
CA GLN A 77 9.10 10.49 -1.61
C GLN A 77 7.80 10.01 -2.27
N GLY A 78 7.29 8.87 -1.88
CA GLY A 78 6.06 8.36 -2.46
C GLY A 78 5.44 7.21 -1.68
N ALA A 79 4.22 6.87 -2.10
CA ALA A 79 3.59 5.63 -1.69
C ALA A 79 2.81 5.00 -2.85
N VAL A 80 2.86 3.67 -2.95
CA VAL A 80 2.08 2.86 -3.90
C VAL A 80 1.11 2.01 -3.10
N LEU A 81 -0.17 2.30 -3.26
CA LEU A 81 -1.26 1.62 -2.58
C LEU A 81 -1.74 0.47 -3.46
N ALA A 82 -1.13 -0.71 -3.30
CA ALA A 82 -1.47 -1.91 -4.06
C ALA A 82 -2.18 -2.98 -3.21
N ALA A 83 -2.43 -2.70 -1.93
CA ALA A 83 -3.27 -3.55 -1.10
C ALA A 83 -4.70 -3.57 -1.63
N GLY A 84 -5.24 -4.76 -1.84
CA GLY A 84 -6.59 -4.93 -2.33
C GLY A 84 -6.97 -6.40 -2.37
N ILE A 85 -8.28 -6.66 -2.29
CA ILE A 85 -8.87 -7.99 -2.42
C ILE A 85 -9.89 -8.02 -3.54
N VAL A 86 -10.10 -9.19 -4.10
CA VAL A 86 -11.13 -9.44 -5.11
C VAL A 86 -12.20 -10.33 -4.51
N HIS A 87 -13.46 -10.05 -4.87
CA HIS A 87 -14.60 -10.88 -4.55
C HIS A 87 -15.32 -11.24 -5.85
N SER A 88 -15.23 -12.51 -6.24
CA SER A 88 -15.86 -13.03 -7.46
C SER A 88 -17.07 -13.89 -7.07
N LYS A 89 -18.25 -13.25 -7.06
CA LYS A 89 -19.55 -13.87 -6.85
C LYS A 89 -20.64 -13.06 -7.55
N PRO A 90 -21.73 -13.69 -8.00
CA PRO A 90 -22.93 -12.96 -8.41
C PRO A 90 -23.40 -12.02 -7.31
N LEU A 91 -23.89 -10.85 -7.69
CA LEU A 91 -24.37 -9.85 -6.71
C LEU A 91 -25.43 -10.42 -5.76
N LEU A 92 -26.33 -11.26 -6.27
CA LEU A 92 -27.40 -11.86 -5.48
C LEU A 92 -26.90 -12.87 -4.44
N ASP A 93 -25.70 -13.42 -4.63
CA ASP A 93 -25.06 -14.39 -3.73
C ASP A 93 -24.00 -13.74 -2.82
N THR A 94 -23.78 -12.44 -3.00
CA THR A 94 -22.82 -11.67 -2.18
C THR A 94 -23.45 -11.33 -0.83
N SER A 95 -22.86 -11.81 0.26
CA SER A 95 -23.30 -11.46 1.60
C SER A 95 -22.97 -10.00 1.93
N PHE A 96 -23.73 -9.39 2.85
CA PHE A 96 -23.42 -8.02 3.31
C PHE A 96 -22.07 -7.98 4.05
N GLU A 97 -21.63 -9.09 4.62
CA GLU A 97 -20.32 -9.18 5.26
C GLU A 97 -19.19 -9.19 4.24
N ASP A 98 -19.32 -9.98 3.15
CA ASP A 98 -18.39 -9.95 2.02
C ASP A 98 -18.27 -8.54 1.41
N TRP A 99 -19.41 -7.86 1.22
CA TRP A 99 -19.47 -6.49 0.78
C TRP A 99 -18.70 -5.54 1.70
N LYS A 100 -18.98 -5.58 3.00
CA LYS A 100 -18.26 -4.75 3.98
C LYS A 100 -16.76 -5.00 3.98
N ARG A 101 -16.35 -6.28 3.98
CA ARG A 101 -14.93 -6.65 3.95
C ARG A 101 -14.23 -6.12 2.69
N LEU A 102 -14.88 -6.25 1.54
CA LEU A 102 -14.34 -5.74 0.27
C LEU A 102 -14.10 -4.24 0.33
N HIS A 103 -15.11 -3.48 0.78
CA HIS A 103 -15.03 -2.03 0.87
C HIS A 103 -14.08 -1.55 1.96
N ALA A 104 -14.03 -2.23 3.10
CA ALA A 104 -13.07 -1.91 4.17
C ALA A 104 -11.61 -1.96 3.68
N VAL A 105 -11.27 -2.91 2.79
CA VAL A 105 -9.92 -3.00 2.23
C VAL A 105 -9.74 -2.05 1.03
N ASN A 106 -10.65 -2.13 0.04
CA ASN A 106 -10.43 -1.49 -1.27
C ASN A 106 -10.83 0.00 -1.32
N ALA A 107 -11.67 0.46 -0.40
CA ALA A 107 -12.11 1.85 -0.32
C ALA A 107 -11.61 2.53 0.95
N ASP A 108 -12.03 2.04 2.13
CA ASP A 108 -11.65 2.64 3.40
C ASP A 108 -10.13 2.55 3.61
N GLY A 109 -9.52 1.39 3.30
CA GLY A 109 -8.08 1.19 3.40
C GLY A 109 -7.27 2.12 2.50
N VAL A 110 -7.74 2.38 1.27
CA VAL A 110 -7.12 3.36 0.38
C VAL A 110 -7.22 4.77 0.98
N PHE A 111 -8.40 5.16 1.48
CA PHE A 111 -8.59 6.45 2.14
C PHE A 111 -7.65 6.61 3.35
N LEU A 112 -7.60 5.62 4.23
CA LEU A 112 -6.74 5.63 5.41
C LEU A 112 -5.26 5.79 5.04
N CYS A 113 -4.78 4.99 4.07
CA CYS A 113 -3.40 5.09 3.59
C CYS A 113 -3.11 6.46 2.96
N LEU A 114 -3.99 6.98 2.08
CA LEU A 114 -3.81 8.29 1.48
C LEU A 114 -3.70 9.39 2.53
N ARG A 115 -4.59 9.36 3.54
CA ARG A 115 -4.63 10.36 4.61
C ARG A 115 -3.37 10.34 5.47
N GLU A 116 -2.98 9.16 5.98
CA GLU A 116 -1.86 9.06 6.92
C GLU A 116 -0.50 9.26 6.22
N PHE A 117 -0.34 8.73 4.99
CA PHE A 117 0.91 8.96 4.25
C PHE A 117 1.04 10.41 3.78
N ALA A 118 -0.06 11.04 3.34
CA ALA A 118 -0.02 12.46 3.00
C ALA A 118 0.35 13.32 4.23
N ARG A 119 -0.20 13.01 5.41
CA ARG A 119 0.13 13.70 6.66
C ARG A 119 1.62 13.58 6.98
N ALA A 120 2.17 12.36 6.97
CA ALA A 120 3.59 12.12 7.21
C ALA A 120 4.49 12.84 6.19
N MET A 121 4.10 12.84 4.92
CA MET A 121 4.84 13.56 3.87
C MET A 121 4.80 15.08 4.04
N ILE A 122 3.66 15.65 4.44
CA ILE A 122 3.51 17.09 4.69
C ILE A 122 4.38 17.54 5.87
N GLU A 123 4.43 16.78 6.94
CA GLU A 123 5.29 17.06 8.09
C GLU A 123 6.78 17.10 7.70
N GLN A 124 7.20 16.25 6.76
CA GLN A 124 8.57 16.23 6.24
C GLN A 124 8.87 17.36 5.21
N VAL A 125 7.86 18.05 4.64
CA VAL A 125 8.09 19.17 3.70
C VAL A 125 8.90 20.28 4.33
N GLN A 126 8.72 20.55 5.61
CA GLN A 126 9.45 21.60 6.32
C GLN A 126 10.97 21.36 6.33
N THR A 127 11.41 20.11 6.26
CA THR A 127 12.82 19.72 6.26
C THR A 127 13.37 19.41 4.87
N SER A 128 12.50 19.20 3.88
CA SER A 128 12.88 18.81 2.52
C SER A 128 11.89 19.35 1.47
N PRO A 129 11.81 20.69 1.30
CA PRO A 129 10.81 21.34 0.45
C PRO A 129 11.01 21.08 -1.05
N GLU A 130 12.23 20.78 -1.48
CA GLU A 130 12.60 20.58 -2.89
C GLU A 130 12.06 19.26 -3.47
N ASN A 131 11.62 18.31 -2.63
CA ASN A 131 11.26 16.97 -3.06
C ASN A 131 9.79 16.90 -3.51
N THR A 132 9.56 16.58 -4.77
CA THR A 132 8.23 16.16 -5.25
C THR A 132 7.83 14.85 -4.59
N ARG A 133 6.60 14.78 -4.10
CA ARG A 133 6.03 13.58 -3.47
C ARG A 133 4.83 13.08 -4.27
N SER A 134 4.67 11.77 -4.34
CA SER A 134 3.61 11.14 -5.14
C SER A 134 2.88 10.06 -4.37
N LEU A 135 1.56 10.05 -4.48
CA LEU A 135 0.69 8.99 -3.99
C LEU A 135 0.04 8.30 -5.19
N VAL A 136 0.26 7.02 -5.35
CA VAL A 136 -0.24 6.21 -6.46
C VAL A 136 -1.19 5.15 -5.92
N THR A 137 -2.42 5.16 -6.39
CA THR A 137 -3.43 4.15 -6.06
C THR A 137 -3.59 3.18 -7.21
N VAL A 138 -3.45 1.89 -6.94
CA VAL A 138 -3.72 0.84 -7.93
C VAL A 138 -5.23 0.61 -8.00
N ALA A 139 -5.81 1.05 -9.10
CA ALA A 139 -7.22 0.83 -9.42
C ALA A 139 -7.40 -0.42 -10.31
N SER A 140 -8.63 -0.72 -10.68
CA SER A 140 -8.97 -1.85 -11.54
C SER A 140 -9.67 -1.41 -12.82
N ASN A 141 -9.43 -2.13 -13.90
CA ASN A 141 -10.22 -1.98 -15.12
C ASN A 141 -11.69 -2.42 -14.94
N ALA A 142 -12.00 -3.19 -13.91
CA ALA A 142 -13.38 -3.54 -13.54
C ALA A 142 -14.24 -2.31 -13.24
N ALA A 143 -13.63 -1.20 -12.83
CA ALA A 143 -14.34 0.08 -12.66
C ALA A 143 -14.86 0.68 -13.98
N ARG A 144 -14.37 0.22 -15.13
CA ARG A 144 -14.78 0.71 -16.46
C ARG A 144 -15.44 -0.35 -17.32
N VAL A 145 -15.10 -1.60 -17.15
CA VAL A 145 -15.56 -2.71 -17.98
C VAL A 145 -16.28 -3.71 -17.07
N PRO A 146 -17.61 -3.83 -17.17
CA PRO A 146 -18.37 -4.80 -16.38
C PRO A 146 -17.85 -6.21 -16.61
N ARG A 147 -17.73 -6.97 -15.54
CA ARG A 147 -17.37 -8.38 -15.55
C ARG A 147 -18.44 -9.18 -14.82
N ALA A 148 -18.76 -10.35 -15.35
CA ALA A 148 -19.61 -11.30 -14.63
C ALA A 148 -19.02 -11.60 -13.26
N GLU A 149 -19.85 -11.77 -12.24
CA GLU A 149 -19.47 -12.10 -10.86
C GLU A 149 -18.65 -11.01 -10.10
N PHE A 150 -18.50 -9.80 -10.65
CA PHE A 150 -17.78 -8.71 -10.02
C PHE A 150 -18.70 -7.56 -9.56
N GLY A 151 -19.96 -7.89 -9.25
CA GLY A 151 -20.97 -6.87 -8.90
C GLY A 151 -20.68 -6.10 -7.61
N ALA A 152 -19.88 -6.64 -6.70
CA ALA A 152 -19.46 -5.98 -5.47
C ALA A 152 -18.09 -5.31 -5.58
N TYR A 153 -17.26 -5.73 -6.53
CA TYR A 153 -15.91 -5.22 -6.77
C TYR A 153 -15.95 -4.04 -7.79
#